data_cc5074abc0b9b139edd93694a56da936
#
_entry.id   cc5074abc0b9b139edd93694a56da936
#
_cell.length_a   1.000
_cell.length_b   1.000
_cell.length_c   1.000
_cell.angle_alpha   90.00
_cell.angle_beta   90.00
_cell.angle_gamma   90.00
#
_symmetry.space_group_name_H-M   'P 1'
#
loop_
_entity.id
_entity.type
_entity.pdbx_description
1 polymer ?
#
loop_
_entity_poly.entity_id
_entity_poly.type
_entity_poly.pdbx_seq_one_letter_code
_entity_poly.pdbx_strand_id
1 'polypeptide(L)'
;MGIETSYLELSVGTSHKFYEVTVEARRVILRYGRIGTEGRREEYAFGSEGQAQSFAQRKINEKLRKGYQHAQLGVSEKKPIEKQVLDERGIFWRLIELSRKGSEGDPYVQLDNLRHRLMKLSEEGLRSFDRVFWDLMNESYRADLWGAAYLIKGGCSDDSFDYFRAWLIMQGEQPFTEALRNPDGLAPRARRGQEMESEFEFEDILSIASAIYTAKTGRSDFYQNQPAHQASLIGDLDAWSDVDSTAENTRRLYPRLCKLFLNE
;
A
#
# COMPACT_ATOMS: atom_id res chain seq x y z
N MET A 1 45.34 -25.71 -2.25
CA MET A 1 44.50 -25.02 -3.23
C MET A 1 43.14 -24.75 -2.57
N GLY A 2 42.84 -23.51 -2.31
CA GLY A 2 41.62 -23.13 -1.59
C GLY A 2 40.48 -22.92 -2.56
N ILE A 3 39.26 -23.33 -2.16
CA ILE A 3 38.01 -22.94 -2.81
C ILE A 3 37.73 -21.53 -2.32
N GLU A 4 37.61 -20.58 -3.24
CA GLU A 4 37.25 -19.19 -2.92
C GLU A 4 35.82 -18.93 -3.36
N THR A 5 34.97 -18.58 -2.41
CA THR A 5 33.56 -18.30 -2.68
C THR A 5 33.22 -16.86 -2.29
N SER A 6 32.66 -16.10 -3.23
CA SER A 6 32.10 -14.78 -2.99
C SER A 6 30.58 -14.86 -3.09
N TYR A 7 29.89 -14.40 -2.07
CA TYR A 7 28.44 -14.36 -2.01
C TYR A 7 27.93 -12.91 -1.96
N LEU A 8 27.00 -12.58 -2.83
CA LEU A 8 26.46 -11.23 -2.99
C LEU A 8 24.95 -11.28 -2.89
N GLU A 9 24.35 -10.26 -2.27
CA GLU A 9 22.90 -10.10 -2.18
C GLU A 9 22.45 -8.73 -2.70
N LEU A 10 21.27 -8.72 -3.29
CA LEU A 10 20.53 -7.51 -3.68
C LEU A 10 19.15 -7.57 -3.05
N SER A 11 18.85 -6.60 -2.17
CA SER A 11 17.53 -6.44 -1.55
C SER A 11 17.03 -5.02 -1.81
N VAL A 12 16.17 -4.88 -2.83
CA VAL A 12 15.55 -3.58 -3.19
C VAL A 12 14.06 -3.81 -3.40
N GLY A 13 13.24 -3.18 -2.56
CA GLY A 13 11.79 -3.34 -2.61
C GLY A 13 11.37 -4.80 -2.42
N THR A 14 10.64 -5.37 -3.37
CA THR A 14 10.21 -6.77 -3.37
C THR A 14 11.22 -7.73 -4.02
N SER A 15 12.37 -7.24 -4.46
CA SER A 15 13.40 -8.03 -5.15
C SER A 15 14.50 -8.43 -4.17
N HIS A 16 14.53 -9.71 -3.79
CA HIS A 16 15.55 -10.31 -2.93
C HIS A 16 16.28 -11.38 -3.73
N LYS A 17 17.50 -11.09 -4.17
CA LYS A 17 18.28 -11.95 -5.07
C LYS A 17 19.65 -12.20 -4.48
N PHE A 18 20.19 -13.39 -4.73
CA PHE A 18 21.56 -13.72 -4.44
C PHE A 18 22.35 -14.00 -5.71
N TYR A 19 23.64 -13.84 -5.62
CA TYR A 19 24.61 -14.19 -6.64
C TYR A 19 25.89 -14.70 -5.97
N GLU A 20 26.21 -15.96 -6.20
CA GLU A 20 27.37 -16.65 -5.63
C GLU A 20 28.35 -16.99 -6.73
N VAL A 21 29.61 -16.77 -6.48
CA VAL A 21 30.73 -17.07 -7.39
C VAL A 21 31.72 -17.93 -6.63
N THR A 22 31.88 -19.16 -7.04
CA THR A 22 32.87 -20.07 -6.49
C THR A 22 33.96 -20.34 -7.50
N VAL A 23 35.23 -20.18 -7.11
CA VAL A 23 36.38 -20.44 -7.94
C VAL A 23 37.08 -21.72 -7.41
N GLU A 24 37.19 -22.72 -8.27
CA GLU A 24 37.85 -24.00 -8.00
C GLU A 24 38.94 -24.24 -9.06
N ALA A 25 40.18 -23.85 -8.75
CA ALA A 25 41.31 -23.93 -9.68
C ALA A 25 40.96 -23.30 -11.05
N ARG A 26 40.70 -24.06 -12.09
CA ARG A 26 40.38 -23.61 -13.44
C ARG A 26 38.90 -23.59 -13.74
N ARG A 27 38.04 -23.78 -12.73
CA ARG A 27 36.58 -23.74 -12.87
C ARG A 27 35.99 -22.61 -12.07
N VAL A 28 34.93 -21.99 -12.63
CA VAL A 28 34.08 -21.02 -11.93
C VAL A 28 32.66 -21.53 -11.96
N ILE A 29 32.06 -21.60 -10.78
CA ILE A 29 30.67 -21.96 -10.59
C ILE A 29 29.90 -20.67 -10.21
N LEU A 30 28.88 -20.34 -10.97
CA LEU A 30 27.94 -19.26 -10.67
C LEU A 30 26.63 -19.88 -10.18
N ARG A 31 26.14 -19.41 -9.05
CA ARG A 31 24.83 -19.78 -8.55
C ARG A 31 24.06 -18.51 -8.25
N TYR A 32 22.84 -18.38 -8.75
CA TYR A 32 22.06 -17.17 -8.59
C TYR A 32 20.56 -17.44 -8.63
N GLY A 33 19.79 -16.59 -7.93
CA GLY A 33 18.36 -16.75 -7.83
C GLY A 33 17.74 -15.84 -6.79
N ARG A 34 16.55 -16.23 -6.32
CA ARG A 34 15.91 -15.58 -5.19
C ARG A 34 16.54 -16.11 -3.89
N ILE A 35 16.81 -15.22 -2.93
CA ILE A 35 17.31 -15.60 -1.60
C ILE A 35 16.36 -16.64 -0.99
N GLY A 36 16.93 -17.73 -0.45
CA GLY A 36 16.18 -18.86 0.13
C GLY A 36 15.77 -19.94 -0.86
N THR A 37 16.16 -19.87 -2.14
CA THR A 37 15.99 -20.94 -3.14
C THR A 37 17.32 -21.55 -3.52
N GLU A 38 17.32 -22.73 -4.15
CA GLU A 38 18.53 -23.35 -4.70
C GLU A 38 19.17 -22.50 -5.80
N GLY A 39 18.37 -21.72 -6.53
CA GLY A 39 18.81 -20.91 -7.64
C GLY A 39 19.19 -21.69 -8.89
N ARG A 40 19.65 -20.97 -9.91
CA ARG A 40 20.27 -21.55 -11.11
C ARG A 40 21.76 -21.71 -10.90
N ARG A 41 22.33 -22.77 -11.46
CA ARG A 41 23.78 -23.09 -11.43
C ARG A 41 24.33 -23.12 -12.85
N GLU A 42 25.45 -22.45 -13.04
CA GLU A 42 26.21 -22.45 -14.30
C GLU A 42 27.70 -22.75 -13.98
N GLU A 43 28.35 -23.51 -14.82
CA GLU A 43 29.77 -23.86 -14.65
C GLU A 43 30.57 -23.42 -15.88
N TYR A 44 31.75 -22.89 -15.64
CA TYR A 44 32.69 -22.43 -16.64
C TYR A 44 34.07 -23.02 -16.39
N ALA A 45 34.74 -23.60 -17.45
CA ALA A 45 36.06 -24.08 -17.40
C ALA A 45 37.02 -23.19 -18.18
N PHE A 46 38.24 -23.00 -17.66
CA PHE A 46 39.24 -22.11 -18.22
C PHE A 46 40.58 -22.83 -18.42
N GLY A 47 41.40 -22.29 -19.32
CA GLY A 47 42.74 -22.83 -19.60
C GLY A 47 43.76 -22.63 -18.48
N SER A 48 43.53 -21.61 -17.60
CA SER A 48 44.40 -21.33 -16.45
C SER A 48 43.60 -20.79 -15.27
N GLU A 49 44.16 -20.87 -14.07
CA GLU A 49 43.59 -20.32 -12.84
C GLU A 49 43.44 -18.78 -12.92
N GLY A 50 44.39 -18.10 -13.51
CA GLY A 50 44.32 -16.62 -13.70
C GLY A 50 43.16 -16.18 -14.61
N GLN A 51 42.80 -16.99 -15.62
CA GLN A 51 41.63 -16.74 -16.44
C GLN A 51 40.33 -16.97 -15.65
N ALA A 52 40.26 -18.00 -14.85
CA ALA A 52 39.15 -18.31 -13.96
C ALA A 52 38.94 -17.16 -12.94
N GLN A 53 39.99 -16.71 -12.28
CA GLN A 53 39.93 -15.59 -11.33
C GLN A 53 39.51 -14.29 -12.00
N SER A 54 40.07 -13.97 -13.18
CA SER A 54 39.72 -12.76 -13.94
C SER A 54 38.24 -12.77 -14.36
N PHE A 55 37.73 -13.94 -14.75
CA PHE A 55 36.30 -14.08 -15.07
C PHE A 55 35.42 -13.89 -13.82
N ALA A 56 35.74 -14.52 -12.70
CA ALA A 56 35.04 -14.43 -11.45
C ALA A 56 34.98 -12.96 -10.96
N GLN A 57 36.13 -12.26 -10.97
CA GLN A 57 36.20 -10.88 -10.55
C GLN A 57 35.34 -9.94 -11.42
N ARG A 58 35.32 -10.17 -12.75
CA ARG A 58 34.44 -9.41 -13.65
C ARG A 58 32.97 -9.60 -13.31
N LYS A 59 32.56 -10.85 -13.01
CA LYS A 59 31.17 -11.17 -12.63
C LYS A 59 30.78 -10.55 -11.30
N ILE A 60 31.65 -10.58 -10.31
CA ILE A 60 31.48 -9.90 -9.03
C ILE A 60 31.31 -8.39 -9.24
N ASN A 61 32.23 -7.75 -9.96
CA ASN A 61 32.21 -6.32 -10.21
C ASN A 61 30.96 -5.89 -11.00
N GLU A 62 30.50 -6.70 -11.96
CA GLU A 62 29.23 -6.45 -12.69
C GLU A 62 28.04 -6.40 -11.71
N LYS A 63 27.97 -7.31 -10.74
CA LYS A 63 26.89 -7.36 -9.76
C LYS A 63 26.98 -6.21 -8.75
N LEU A 64 28.16 -5.88 -8.28
CA LEU A 64 28.38 -4.72 -7.40
C LEU A 64 27.88 -3.41 -8.06
N ARG A 65 28.18 -3.21 -9.35
CA ARG A 65 27.66 -2.04 -10.11
C ARG A 65 26.14 -2.04 -10.25
N LYS A 66 25.49 -3.20 -10.16
CA LYS A 66 24.03 -3.35 -10.17
C LYS A 66 23.40 -3.23 -8.77
N GLY A 67 24.19 -2.83 -7.76
CA GLY A 67 23.74 -2.59 -6.40
C GLY A 67 23.74 -3.81 -5.49
N TYR A 68 24.33 -4.96 -5.91
CA TYR A 68 24.57 -6.07 -5.00
C TYR A 68 25.65 -5.70 -3.99
N GLN A 69 25.54 -6.23 -2.78
CA GLN A 69 26.50 -6.05 -1.71
C GLN A 69 27.09 -7.41 -1.29
N HIS A 70 28.35 -7.42 -0.83
CA HIS A 70 28.92 -8.62 -0.24
C HIS A 70 28.15 -9.04 1.00
N ALA A 71 27.80 -10.31 1.09
CA ALA A 71 27.17 -10.95 2.25
C ALA A 71 27.97 -12.19 2.64
N GLN A 72 27.91 -12.59 3.91
CA GLN A 72 28.57 -13.83 4.35
C GLN A 72 27.65 -15.02 4.11
N LEU A 73 28.18 -16.07 3.47
CA LEU A 73 27.50 -17.36 3.37
C LEU A 73 27.29 -17.93 4.78
N GLY A 74 26.04 -18.03 5.22
CA GLY A 74 25.69 -18.70 6.47
C GLY A 74 25.59 -17.81 7.71
N VAL A 75 25.76 -16.49 7.61
CA VAL A 75 25.47 -15.51 8.67
C VAL A 75 24.28 -14.60 8.29
N SER A 76 23.58 -14.90 7.23
CA SER A 76 22.17 -14.62 7.29
C SER A 76 21.66 -15.56 8.39
N GLU A 77 21.61 -15.08 9.66
CA GLU A 77 20.48 -15.51 10.45
C GLU A 77 19.34 -15.49 9.44
N LYS A 78 18.81 -16.66 9.12
CA LYS A 78 17.44 -16.77 8.73
C LYS A 78 16.70 -16.11 9.92
N LYS A 79 16.62 -14.78 9.93
CA LYS A 79 15.35 -14.21 10.36
C LYS A 79 14.42 -14.97 9.45
N PRO A 80 13.59 -15.87 9.96
CA PRO A 80 12.48 -16.32 9.19
C PRO A 80 12.01 -15.01 8.59
N ILE A 81 11.84 -14.91 7.27
CA ILE A 81 10.81 -14.03 6.79
C ILE A 81 9.64 -14.59 7.60
N GLU A 82 9.44 -14.01 8.78
CA GLU A 82 8.12 -14.01 9.37
C GLU A 82 7.35 -13.57 8.15
N LYS A 83 6.69 -14.51 7.53
CA LYS A 83 5.51 -14.22 6.74
C LYS A 83 4.78 -13.36 7.75
N GLN A 84 4.97 -12.06 7.60
CA GLN A 84 4.23 -11.11 8.41
C GLN A 84 2.83 -11.58 8.14
N VAL A 85 2.30 -12.35 9.08
CA VAL A 85 0.90 -12.78 9.05
C VAL A 85 0.23 -11.44 9.22
N LEU A 86 -0.03 -10.81 8.06
CA LEU A 86 -0.76 -9.57 8.05
C LEU A 86 -2.05 -9.92 8.74
N ASP A 87 -2.37 -9.20 9.78
CA ASP A 87 -3.71 -9.22 10.35
C ASP A 87 -4.72 -8.81 9.27
N GLU A 88 -5.98 -8.93 9.56
CA GLU A 88 -7.04 -8.58 8.60
C GLU A 88 -6.88 -7.16 8.05
N ARG A 89 -6.47 -6.20 8.90
CA ARG A 89 -6.24 -4.80 8.51
C ARG A 89 -5.03 -4.66 7.57
N GLY A 90 -3.95 -5.37 7.82
CA GLY A 90 -2.80 -5.41 6.94
C GLY A 90 -3.10 -6.05 5.58
N ILE A 91 -3.94 -7.10 5.54
CA ILE A 91 -4.42 -7.70 4.30
C ILE A 91 -5.29 -6.71 3.53
N PHE A 92 -6.21 -6.00 4.19
CA PHE A 92 -7.03 -4.96 3.61
C PHE A 92 -6.18 -3.88 2.95
N TRP A 93 -5.26 -3.26 3.68
CA TRP A 93 -4.38 -2.21 3.14
C TRP A 93 -3.54 -2.70 1.98
N ARG A 94 -3.09 -3.96 2.05
CA ARG A 94 -2.36 -4.57 0.93
C ARG A 94 -3.22 -4.68 -0.34
N LEU A 95 -4.50 -5.00 -0.22
CA LEU A 95 -5.44 -5.05 -1.34
C LEU A 95 -5.65 -3.66 -1.94
N ILE A 96 -5.85 -2.64 -1.09
CA ILE A 96 -5.96 -1.24 -1.51
C ILE A 96 -4.69 -0.79 -2.25
N GLU A 97 -3.51 -1.01 -1.68
CA GLU A 97 -2.22 -0.67 -2.30
C GLU A 97 -2.04 -1.34 -3.67
N LEU A 98 -2.39 -2.61 -3.77
CA LEU A 98 -2.30 -3.34 -5.02
C LEU A 98 -3.32 -2.85 -6.05
N SER A 99 -4.50 -2.39 -5.65
CA SER A 99 -5.52 -1.85 -6.57
C SER A 99 -5.09 -0.52 -7.18
N ARG A 100 -4.32 0.29 -6.43
CA ARG A 100 -3.79 1.58 -6.89
C ARG A 100 -2.70 1.46 -7.96
N LYS A 101 -2.03 0.31 -8.04
CA LYS A 101 -0.95 0.10 -9.01
C LYS A 101 -1.49 0.06 -10.43
N GLY A 102 -1.00 0.99 -11.26
CA GLY A 102 -1.41 1.12 -12.65
C GLY A 102 -2.76 1.82 -12.86
N SER A 103 -3.36 2.38 -11.80
CA SER A 103 -4.56 3.21 -11.94
C SER A 103 -4.24 4.67 -12.29
N GLU A 104 -3.00 5.11 -12.07
CA GLU A 104 -2.55 6.49 -12.32
C GLU A 104 -3.43 7.57 -11.68
N GLY A 105 -4.17 7.18 -10.64
CA GLY A 105 -5.10 8.06 -9.92
C GLY A 105 -6.56 7.99 -10.41
N ASP A 106 -6.83 7.22 -11.46
CA ASP A 106 -8.19 6.98 -11.94
C ASP A 106 -8.94 6.05 -10.95
N PRO A 107 -10.03 6.53 -10.34
CA PRO A 107 -10.77 5.76 -9.33
C PRO A 107 -11.47 4.54 -9.92
N TYR A 108 -11.94 4.59 -11.17
CA TYR A 108 -12.65 3.50 -11.81
C TYR A 108 -11.70 2.36 -12.18
N VAL A 109 -10.50 2.69 -12.66
CA VAL A 109 -9.43 1.71 -12.90
C VAL A 109 -8.98 1.08 -11.57
N GLN A 110 -8.87 1.87 -10.51
CA GLN A 110 -8.56 1.36 -9.19
C GLN A 110 -9.64 0.42 -8.66
N LEU A 111 -10.93 0.76 -8.84
CA LEU A 111 -12.05 -0.06 -8.43
C LEU A 111 -12.05 -1.41 -9.16
N ASP A 112 -11.82 -1.40 -10.46
CA ASP A 112 -11.76 -2.61 -11.26
C ASP A 112 -10.59 -3.51 -10.85
N ASN A 113 -9.43 -2.92 -10.62
CA ASN A 113 -8.27 -3.61 -10.06
C ASN A 113 -8.58 -4.25 -8.70
N LEU A 114 -9.33 -3.55 -7.82
CA LEU A 114 -9.76 -4.08 -6.53
C LEU A 114 -10.75 -5.22 -6.72
N ARG A 115 -11.75 -5.05 -7.56
CA ARG A 115 -12.75 -6.07 -7.91
C ARG A 115 -12.10 -7.37 -8.34
N HIS A 116 -11.13 -7.32 -9.24
CA HIS A 116 -10.39 -8.49 -9.71
C HIS A 116 -9.62 -9.22 -8.59
N ARG A 117 -9.21 -8.51 -7.54
CA ARG A 117 -8.53 -9.10 -6.38
C ARG A 117 -9.52 -9.72 -5.42
N LEU A 118 -10.60 -9.02 -5.11
CA LEU A 118 -11.66 -9.49 -4.23
C LEU A 118 -12.35 -10.74 -4.78
N MET A 119 -12.53 -10.84 -6.09
CA MET A 119 -13.05 -12.04 -6.75
C MET A 119 -12.25 -13.31 -6.44
N LYS A 120 -10.98 -13.21 -6.06
CA LYS A 120 -10.11 -14.35 -5.72
C LYS A 120 -10.20 -14.74 -4.24
N LEU A 121 -10.83 -13.93 -3.41
CA LEU A 121 -11.00 -14.21 -1.99
C LEU A 121 -12.09 -15.29 -1.76
N SER A 122 -11.99 -16.00 -0.64
CA SER A 122 -13.07 -16.82 -0.11
C SER A 122 -14.24 -15.95 0.39
N GLU A 123 -15.39 -16.54 0.70
CA GLU A 123 -16.51 -15.84 1.32
C GLU A 123 -16.08 -15.16 2.63
N GLU A 124 -15.32 -15.86 3.48
CA GLU A 124 -14.79 -15.30 4.73
C GLU A 124 -13.81 -14.15 4.45
N GLY A 125 -12.97 -14.26 3.42
CA GLY A 125 -12.08 -13.18 3.01
C GLY A 125 -12.81 -11.92 2.55
N LEU A 126 -13.97 -12.09 1.87
CA LEU A 126 -14.83 -10.96 1.50
C LEU A 126 -15.48 -10.32 2.73
N ARG A 127 -15.96 -11.13 3.69
CA ARG A 127 -16.52 -10.62 4.96
C ARG A 127 -15.47 -9.91 5.82
N SER A 128 -14.25 -10.45 5.85
CA SER A 128 -13.13 -9.81 6.55
C SER A 128 -12.75 -8.47 5.91
N PHE A 129 -12.70 -8.38 4.58
CA PHE A 129 -12.47 -7.13 3.87
C PHE A 129 -13.55 -6.09 4.19
N ASP A 130 -14.82 -6.48 4.14
CA ASP A 130 -15.96 -5.61 4.43
C ASP A 130 -15.93 -5.10 5.87
N ARG A 131 -15.70 -5.99 6.84
CA ARG A 131 -15.57 -5.64 8.26
C ARG A 131 -14.49 -4.57 8.49
N VAL A 132 -13.29 -4.80 7.96
CA VAL A 132 -12.19 -3.83 8.09
C VAL A 132 -12.53 -2.51 7.41
N PHE A 133 -13.17 -2.54 6.25
CA PHE A 133 -13.62 -1.33 5.57
C PHE A 133 -14.56 -0.50 6.46
N TRP A 134 -15.57 -1.12 7.04
CA TRP A 134 -16.51 -0.43 7.92
C TRP A 134 -15.91 0.00 9.25
N ASP A 135 -14.94 -0.74 9.79
CA ASP A 135 -14.16 -0.30 10.96
C ASP A 135 -13.40 1.00 10.66
N LEU A 136 -12.78 1.11 9.47
CA LEU A 136 -12.10 2.32 9.02
C LEU A 136 -13.09 3.47 8.75
N MET A 137 -14.27 3.18 8.21
CA MET A 137 -15.37 4.13 8.06
C MET A 137 -15.78 4.71 9.42
N ASN A 138 -15.92 3.86 10.44
CA ASN A 138 -16.24 4.29 11.80
C ASN A 138 -15.11 5.10 12.44
N GLU A 139 -13.85 4.67 12.29
CA GLU A 139 -12.66 5.39 12.79
C GLU A 139 -12.53 6.79 12.18
N SER A 140 -12.95 6.96 10.93
CA SER A 140 -12.91 8.23 10.22
C SER A 140 -14.18 9.09 10.36
N TYR A 141 -15.20 8.63 11.10
CA TYR A 141 -16.41 9.41 11.35
C TYR A 141 -16.15 10.46 12.45
N ARG A 142 -15.49 11.54 12.06
CA ARG A 142 -14.93 12.56 12.95
C ARG A 142 -15.32 13.96 12.50
N ALA A 143 -15.68 14.80 13.44
CA ALA A 143 -16.06 16.18 13.20
C ALA A 143 -14.95 17.00 12.53
N ASP A 144 -13.69 16.85 12.99
CA ASP A 144 -12.54 17.53 12.40
C ASP A 144 -12.24 17.09 10.95
N LEU A 145 -12.42 15.82 10.63
CA LEU A 145 -12.27 15.34 9.26
C LEU A 145 -13.44 15.83 8.37
N TRP A 146 -14.64 15.93 8.94
CA TRP A 146 -15.80 16.44 8.23
C TRP A 146 -15.64 17.92 7.87
N GLY A 147 -15.09 18.74 8.78
CA GLY A 147 -14.75 20.13 8.48
C GLY A 147 -13.75 20.28 7.33
N ALA A 148 -12.74 19.42 7.27
CA ALA A 148 -11.82 19.40 6.14
C ALA A 148 -12.51 18.98 4.83
N ALA A 149 -13.38 17.95 4.86
CA ALA A 149 -14.18 17.55 3.70
C ALA A 149 -15.11 18.67 3.21
N TYR A 150 -15.74 19.38 4.14
CA TYR A 150 -16.59 20.52 3.84
C TYR A 150 -15.85 21.62 3.07
N LEU A 151 -14.63 21.96 3.50
CA LEU A 151 -13.78 22.92 2.81
C LEU A 151 -13.36 22.44 1.41
N ILE A 152 -12.92 21.20 1.31
CA ILE A 152 -12.43 20.62 0.06
C ILE A 152 -13.53 20.56 -1.00
N LYS A 153 -14.76 20.23 -0.59
CA LYS A 153 -15.89 20.03 -1.50
C LYS A 153 -16.77 21.27 -1.68
N GLY A 154 -16.57 22.32 -0.89
CA GLY A 154 -17.44 23.51 -0.86
C GLY A 154 -18.83 23.22 -0.28
N GLY A 155 -18.93 22.20 0.59
CA GLY A 155 -20.14 21.70 1.22
C GLY A 155 -20.07 20.16 1.33
N CYS A 156 -20.61 19.59 2.41
CA CYS A 156 -20.52 18.15 2.65
C CYS A 156 -21.69 17.69 3.53
N SER A 157 -22.70 17.04 2.92
CA SER A 157 -23.78 16.37 3.62
C SER A 157 -23.29 15.06 4.26
N ASP A 158 -24.14 14.38 5.04
CA ASP A 158 -23.84 13.09 5.63
C ASP A 158 -23.42 12.06 4.58
N ASP A 159 -24.21 11.89 3.51
CA ASP A 159 -23.90 10.95 2.44
C ASP A 159 -22.61 11.34 1.72
N SER A 160 -22.42 12.63 1.43
CA SER A 160 -21.22 13.16 0.82
C SER A 160 -19.98 12.92 1.70
N PHE A 161 -20.14 12.96 3.02
CA PHE A 161 -19.06 12.65 3.96
C PHE A 161 -18.75 11.15 3.99
N ASP A 162 -19.74 10.27 3.85
CA ASP A 162 -19.53 8.84 3.69
C ASP A 162 -18.69 8.55 2.44
N TYR A 163 -19.03 9.16 1.31
CA TYR A 163 -18.30 8.99 0.04
C TYR A 163 -16.89 9.58 0.12
N PHE A 164 -16.71 10.69 0.82
CA PHE A 164 -15.40 11.28 1.07
C PHE A 164 -14.50 10.36 1.93
N ARG A 165 -15.06 9.78 3.01
CA ARG A 165 -14.31 8.84 3.85
C ARG A 165 -13.92 7.58 3.07
N ALA A 166 -14.83 7.08 2.24
CA ALA A 166 -14.56 5.97 1.33
C ALA A 166 -13.45 6.33 0.33
N TRP A 167 -13.48 7.52 -0.26
CA TRP A 167 -12.40 8.04 -1.10
C TRP A 167 -11.07 8.10 -0.34
N LEU A 168 -11.06 8.58 0.89
CA LEU A 168 -9.85 8.69 1.72
C LEU A 168 -9.23 7.31 2.01
N ILE A 169 -10.04 6.32 2.33
CA ILE A 169 -9.58 4.93 2.52
C ILE A 169 -8.91 4.42 1.24
N MET A 170 -9.49 4.71 0.08
CA MET A 170 -8.93 4.28 -1.21
C MET A 170 -7.61 4.99 -1.56
N GLN A 171 -7.24 6.08 -0.86
CA GLN A 171 -5.91 6.68 -0.97
C GLN A 171 -4.80 5.84 -0.32
N GLY A 172 -5.12 4.85 0.50
CA GLY A 172 -4.19 3.94 1.18
C GLY A 172 -3.94 4.29 2.64
N GLU A 173 -3.23 3.41 3.34
CA GLU A 173 -3.05 3.46 4.80
C GLU A 173 -2.37 4.75 5.29
N GLN A 174 -1.27 5.13 4.65
CA GLN A 174 -0.52 6.31 5.07
C GLN A 174 -1.34 7.60 4.94
N PRO A 175 -1.97 7.91 3.78
CA PRO A 175 -2.84 9.06 3.64
C PRO A 175 -4.02 9.08 4.63
N PHE A 176 -4.63 7.93 4.85
CA PHE A 176 -5.72 7.78 5.80
C PHE A 176 -5.27 8.12 7.22
N THR A 177 -4.19 7.50 7.69
CA THR A 177 -3.66 7.73 9.05
C THR A 177 -3.19 9.18 9.25
N GLU A 178 -2.55 9.76 8.23
CA GLU A 178 -2.12 11.16 8.26
C GLU A 178 -3.30 12.12 8.35
N ALA A 179 -4.38 11.87 7.59
CA ALA A 179 -5.59 12.69 7.64
C ALA A 179 -6.31 12.60 8.98
N LEU A 180 -6.37 11.42 9.61
CA LEU A 180 -6.93 11.30 10.96
C LEU A 180 -6.09 12.01 12.03
N ARG A 181 -4.78 12.11 11.84
CA ARG A 181 -3.91 12.84 12.77
C ARG A 181 -4.01 14.36 12.58
N ASN A 182 -4.12 14.80 11.35
CA ASN A 182 -4.19 16.21 10.98
C ASN A 182 -4.93 16.36 9.64
N PRO A 183 -6.25 16.66 9.65
CA PRO A 183 -7.05 16.81 8.43
C PRO A 183 -6.57 17.93 7.50
N ASP A 184 -5.96 19.00 8.02
CA ASP A 184 -5.35 20.05 7.19
C ASP A 184 -4.18 19.56 6.35
N GLY A 185 -3.59 18.43 6.71
CA GLY A 185 -2.59 17.69 5.93
C GLY A 185 -3.10 17.17 4.59
N LEU A 186 -4.41 17.17 4.34
CA LEU A 186 -5.01 16.82 3.05
C LEU A 186 -4.76 17.88 1.96
N ALA A 187 -4.36 19.10 2.29
CA ALA A 187 -4.18 20.19 1.34
C ALA A 187 -3.37 19.84 0.07
N PRO A 188 -2.22 19.15 0.11
CA PRO A 188 -1.50 18.75 -1.10
C PRO A 188 -2.28 17.78 -2.00
N ARG A 189 -3.09 16.89 -1.39
CA ARG A 189 -3.94 15.94 -2.13
C ARG A 189 -5.15 16.63 -2.72
N ALA A 190 -5.76 17.53 -1.95
CA ALA A 190 -6.88 18.33 -2.39
C ALA A 190 -6.52 19.19 -3.60
N ARG A 191 -5.34 19.85 -3.60
CA ARG A 191 -4.83 20.58 -4.75
C ARG A 191 -4.69 19.68 -5.98
N ARG A 192 -4.08 18.52 -5.84
CA ARG A 192 -3.92 17.57 -6.95
C ARG A 192 -5.27 17.08 -7.46
N GLY A 193 -6.20 16.80 -6.55
CA GLY A 193 -7.56 16.41 -6.91
C GLY A 193 -8.30 17.48 -7.71
N GLN A 194 -8.15 18.77 -7.35
CA GLN A 194 -8.70 19.87 -8.15
C GLN A 194 -8.10 19.90 -9.56
N GLU A 195 -6.78 19.72 -9.69
CA GLU A 195 -6.10 19.67 -10.99
C GLU A 195 -6.58 18.48 -11.85
N MET A 196 -7.06 17.42 -11.23
CA MET A 196 -7.57 16.19 -11.89
C MET A 196 -9.11 16.18 -11.95
N GLU A 197 -9.79 17.26 -11.60
CA GLU A 197 -11.26 17.35 -11.55
C GLU A 197 -11.91 16.25 -10.67
N SER A 198 -11.23 15.85 -9.60
CA SER A 198 -11.72 14.81 -8.68
C SER A 198 -12.90 15.34 -7.86
N GLU A 199 -13.94 14.52 -7.75
CA GLU A 199 -15.09 14.79 -6.88
C GLU A 199 -14.81 14.52 -5.40
N PHE A 200 -13.66 13.88 -5.06
CA PHE A 200 -13.31 13.43 -3.70
C PHE A 200 -14.37 12.52 -3.08
N GLU A 201 -14.99 11.70 -3.90
CA GLU A 201 -16.04 10.75 -3.54
C GLU A 201 -15.74 9.37 -4.11
N PHE A 202 -16.21 8.32 -3.40
CA PHE A 202 -16.07 6.96 -3.89
C PHE A 202 -17.18 6.06 -3.36
N GLU A 203 -18.40 6.26 -3.85
CA GLU A 203 -19.59 5.53 -3.43
C GLU A 203 -19.51 4.02 -3.73
N ASP A 204 -19.02 3.67 -4.93
CA ASP A 204 -19.05 2.29 -5.44
C ASP A 204 -18.35 1.26 -4.54
N ILE A 205 -17.42 1.69 -3.68
CA ILE A 205 -16.73 0.78 -2.78
C ILE A 205 -17.60 0.32 -1.61
N LEU A 206 -18.60 1.10 -1.21
CA LEU A 206 -19.46 0.82 -0.06
C LEU A 206 -20.17 -0.56 -0.18
N SER A 207 -20.44 -1.00 -1.39
CA SER A 207 -21.14 -2.24 -1.65
C SER A 207 -20.31 -3.31 -2.38
N ILE A 208 -19.03 -3.06 -2.67
CA ILE A 208 -18.23 -3.92 -3.55
C ILE A 208 -18.14 -5.36 -3.04
N ALA A 209 -17.94 -5.56 -1.73
CA ALA A 209 -17.77 -6.89 -1.16
C ALA A 209 -19.06 -7.72 -1.24
N SER A 210 -20.20 -7.13 -0.90
CA SER A 210 -21.51 -7.78 -0.98
C SER A 210 -21.94 -8.05 -2.43
N ALA A 211 -21.66 -7.13 -3.34
CA ALA A 211 -21.92 -7.32 -4.77
C ALA A 211 -21.10 -8.50 -5.35
N ILE A 212 -19.82 -8.60 -4.99
CA ILE A 212 -18.95 -9.71 -5.41
C ILE A 212 -19.42 -11.02 -4.78
N TYR A 213 -19.80 -11.03 -3.50
CA TYR A 213 -20.34 -12.20 -2.84
C TYR A 213 -21.56 -12.71 -3.56
N THR A 214 -22.51 -11.83 -3.85
CA THR A 214 -23.73 -12.19 -4.59
C THR A 214 -23.40 -12.73 -5.98
N ALA A 215 -22.50 -12.09 -6.70
CA ALA A 215 -22.09 -12.55 -8.04
C ALA A 215 -21.40 -13.93 -8.00
N LYS A 216 -20.66 -14.25 -6.94
CA LYS A 216 -19.97 -15.56 -6.78
C LYS A 216 -20.89 -16.69 -6.34
N THR A 217 -21.85 -16.39 -5.48
CA THR A 217 -22.63 -17.40 -4.75
C THR A 217 -24.08 -17.49 -5.18
N GLY A 218 -24.59 -16.47 -5.85
CA GLY A 218 -26.03 -16.30 -6.13
C GLY A 218 -26.87 -15.98 -4.90
N ARG A 219 -26.26 -15.74 -3.73
CA ARG A 219 -26.96 -15.50 -2.46
C ARG A 219 -26.95 -14.01 -2.11
N SER A 220 -27.95 -13.57 -1.34
CA SER A 220 -28.12 -12.20 -0.85
C SER A 220 -27.96 -12.08 0.68
N ASP A 221 -27.43 -13.10 1.34
CA ASP A 221 -27.30 -13.22 2.79
C ASP A 221 -25.94 -12.71 3.32
N PHE A 222 -25.24 -11.82 2.59
CA PHE A 222 -23.89 -11.35 2.93
C PHE A 222 -23.83 -10.74 4.34
N TYR A 223 -24.82 -9.94 4.71
CA TYR A 223 -24.90 -9.29 6.02
C TYR A 223 -25.72 -10.07 7.06
N GLN A 224 -26.22 -11.26 6.71
CA GLN A 224 -26.99 -12.05 7.66
C GLN A 224 -26.11 -12.47 8.84
N ASN A 225 -26.59 -12.24 10.05
CA ASN A 225 -25.87 -12.50 11.32
C ASN A 225 -24.60 -11.66 11.51
N GLN A 226 -24.43 -10.56 10.79
CA GLN A 226 -23.39 -9.57 11.11
C GLN A 226 -23.99 -8.49 12.02
N PRO A 227 -23.20 -7.94 12.98
CA PRO A 227 -23.64 -6.78 13.73
C PRO A 227 -23.83 -5.59 12.78
N ALA A 228 -24.85 -4.80 13.02
CA ALA A 228 -25.04 -3.56 12.27
C ALA A 228 -23.82 -2.64 12.52
N HIS A 229 -23.30 -2.05 11.46
CA HIS A 229 -22.27 -1.04 11.57
C HIS A 229 -22.91 0.23 12.15
N GLN A 230 -22.68 0.47 13.43
CA GLN A 230 -23.13 1.70 14.11
C GLN A 230 -21.91 2.56 14.39
N ALA A 231 -21.87 3.74 13.82
CA ALA A 231 -20.87 4.75 14.11
C ALA A 231 -21.46 5.83 15.00
N SER A 232 -20.65 6.31 15.95
CA SER A 232 -20.92 7.56 16.66
C SER A 232 -19.90 8.59 16.22
N LEU A 233 -20.35 9.81 15.92
CA LEU A 233 -19.46 10.89 15.55
C LEU A 233 -18.45 11.17 16.67
N ILE A 234 -17.17 11.21 16.31
CA ILE A 234 -16.07 11.53 17.22
C ILE A 234 -15.79 13.04 17.13
N GLY A 235 -15.89 13.73 18.26
CA GLY A 235 -15.67 15.19 18.31
C GLY A 235 -16.97 15.99 18.24
N ASP A 236 -16.81 17.29 18.14
CA ASP A 236 -17.88 18.27 18.20
C ASP A 236 -17.99 19.00 16.85
N LEU A 237 -19.16 18.92 16.22
CA LEU A 237 -19.43 19.64 14.98
C LEU A 237 -19.42 21.16 15.17
N ASP A 238 -19.83 21.66 16.33
CA ASP A 238 -19.90 23.10 16.62
C ASP A 238 -18.50 23.73 16.63
N ALA A 239 -17.45 22.92 16.77
CA ALA A 239 -16.06 23.40 16.73
C ALA A 239 -15.70 24.11 15.41
N TRP A 240 -16.39 23.80 14.31
CA TRP A 240 -16.17 24.41 12.99
C TRP A 240 -17.45 24.82 12.24
N SER A 241 -18.64 24.44 12.72
CA SER A 241 -19.93 24.67 12.04
C SER A 241 -20.65 25.96 12.46
N ASP A 242 -20.18 26.61 13.50
CA ASP A 242 -20.84 27.78 14.06
C ASP A 242 -20.64 29.04 13.16
N VAL A 243 -21.73 29.54 12.61
CA VAL A 243 -21.77 30.46 11.46
C VAL A 243 -21.08 31.82 11.72
N ASP A 244 -21.01 32.29 12.95
CA ASP A 244 -20.41 33.61 13.30
C ASP A 244 -18.95 33.52 13.80
N SER A 245 -18.51 32.35 14.32
CA SER A 245 -17.13 32.09 14.73
C SER A 245 -16.30 31.35 13.65
N THR A 246 -16.94 30.93 12.58
CA THR A 246 -16.44 29.98 11.58
C THR A 246 -15.20 30.42 10.84
N ALA A 247 -15.09 31.70 10.46
CA ALA A 247 -13.94 32.11 9.64
C ALA A 247 -12.61 32.03 10.40
N GLU A 248 -12.58 32.46 11.67
CA GLU A 248 -11.34 32.46 12.45
C GLU A 248 -10.99 31.07 12.99
N ASN A 249 -11.94 30.30 13.53
CA ASN A 249 -11.74 28.97 14.00
C ASN A 249 -11.37 28.01 12.84
N THR A 250 -12.07 28.12 11.71
CA THR A 250 -11.81 27.33 10.52
C THR A 250 -10.39 27.60 9.99
N ARG A 251 -9.97 28.87 9.91
CA ARG A 251 -8.60 29.24 9.52
C ARG A 251 -7.54 28.72 10.49
N ARG A 252 -7.85 28.67 11.78
CA ARG A 252 -6.95 28.11 12.79
C ARG A 252 -6.83 26.61 12.69
N LEU A 253 -7.92 25.89 12.43
CA LEU A 253 -7.95 24.45 12.33
C LEU A 253 -7.40 23.93 10.97
N TYR A 254 -7.70 24.65 9.89
CA TYR A 254 -7.39 24.23 8.53
C TYR A 254 -6.67 25.32 7.71
N PRO A 255 -5.51 25.85 8.17
CA PRO A 255 -4.88 27.00 7.53
C PRO A 255 -4.45 26.74 6.08
N ARG A 256 -4.04 25.51 5.74
CA ARG A 256 -3.63 25.15 4.38
C ARG A 256 -4.82 24.94 3.45
N LEU A 257 -5.88 24.30 3.95
CA LEU A 257 -7.11 24.11 3.17
C LEU A 257 -7.81 25.44 2.93
N CYS A 258 -7.90 26.30 3.96
CA CYS A 258 -8.47 27.64 3.78
C CYS A 258 -7.74 28.45 2.71
N LYS A 259 -6.41 28.40 2.70
CA LYS A 259 -5.60 29.07 1.65
C LYS A 259 -5.89 28.54 0.25
N LEU A 260 -6.31 27.29 0.10
CA LEU A 260 -6.63 26.70 -1.21
C LEU A 260 -8.05 27.00 -1.67
N PHE A 261 -9.01 27.01 -0.75
CA PHE A 261 -10.43 26.97 -1.10
C PHE A 261 -11.22 28.24 -0.75
N LEU A 262 -10.71 29.09 0.13
CA LEU A 262 -11.41 30.32 0.55
C LEU A 262 -10.91 31.59 -0.14
N ASN A 263 -10.15 31.49 -1.25
CA ASN A 263 -9.71 32.63 -2.09
C ASN A 263 -9.21 33.84 -1.24
N GLU A 264 -8.00 33.75 -0.67
CA GLU A 264 -7.26 34.88 -0.15
C GLU A 264 -6.01 35.17 -0.96
#